data_4c805e6fd44d3bac74fd327f0c2f7b9d
#
_entry.id   4c805e6fd44d3bac74fd327f0c2f7b9d
#
_cell.length_a   1.000
_cell.length_b   1.000
_cell.length_c   1.000
_cell.angle_alpha   90.00
_cell.angle_beta   90.00
_cell.angle_gamma   90.00
#
_symmetry.space_group_name_H-M   'P 1'
#
loop_
_entity.id
_entity.type
_entity.pdbx_description
1 polymer ?
#
loop_
_entity_poly.entity_id
_entity_poly.type
_entity_poly.pdbx_seq_one_letter_code
_entity_poly.pdbx_strand_id
1 'polypeptide(L)'
;MEILAPQATYEIQWGSVQRPTHRNTSWDWARFETCAHKWVDLSEGGYGVSLLNDCKYGHDVQGNVLRISLLRSPVQPDPRGDEGEHHFTYSLLPHAGPLDERTASEAYALNDPIIAWRRGGAVGGRATGAEGLPSLGGVDAPN
;
A
#
# COMPACT_ATOMS: atom_id res chain seq x y z
N MET A 1 -9.77 9.73 11.98
CA MET A 1 -9.94 8.45 12.71
C MET A 1 -9.72 8.73 14.20
N GLU A 2 -10.38 8.03 15.10
CA GLU A 2 -10.17 8.19 16.56
C GLU A 2 -9.08 7.23 17.05
N ILE A 3 -7.88 7.38 16.52
CA ILE A 3 -6.70 6.59 16.88
C ILE A 3 -5.68 7.55 17.48
N LEU A 4 -5.18 7.24 18.68
CA LEU A 4 -4.15 8.00 19.39
C LEU A 4 -2.86 7.18 19.44
N ALA A 5 -2.21 7.02 18.30
CA ALA A 5 -0.93 6.35 18.22
C ALA A 5 0.22 7.37 18.10
N PRO A 6 1.26 7.26 18.94
CA PRO A 6 2.41 8.15 18.89
C PRO A 6 3.30 7.93 17.67
N GLN A 7 3.14 6.80 17.00
CA GLN A 7 3.89 6.39 15.83
C GLN A 7 2.99 5.75 14.80
N ALA A 8 3.32 5.96 13.51
CA ALA A 8 2.76 5.24 12.38
C ALA A 8 3.85 4.37 11.75
N THR A 9 3.45 3.26 11.14
CA THR A 9 4.37 2.33 10.49
C THR A 9 4.29 2.48 8.98
N TYR A 10 5.44 2.61 8.33
CA TYR A 10 5.58 2.84 6.90
C TYR A 10 6.34 1.68 6.27
N GLU A 11 5.84 1.12 5.18
CA GLU A 11 6.63 0.17 4.41
C GLU A 11 7.80 0.88 3.72
N ILE A 12 8.96 0.29 3.83
CA ILE A 12 10.18 0.67 3.11
C ILE A 12 10.76 -0.55 2.40
N GLN A 13 11.86 -0.38 1.68
CA GLN A 13 12.56 -1.50 1.06
C GLN A 13 12.95 -2.52 2.13
N TRP A 14 12.57 -3.78 1.93
CA TRP A 14 12.92 -4.92 2.77
C TRP A 14 12.38 -4.88 4.21
N GLY A 15 11.37 -4.07 4.48
CA GLY A 15 10.78 -4.04 5.81
C GLY A 15 9.89 -2.84 6.04
N SER A 16 9.85 -2.37 7.28
CA SER A 16 9.07 -1.21 7.70
C SER A 16 9.83 -0.36 8.70
N VAL A 17 9.39 0.89 8.84
CA VAL A 17 9.95 1.85 9.80
C VAL A 17 8.81 2.55 10.52
N GLN A 18 8.97 2.76 11.82
CA GLN A 18 8.07 3.59 12.60
C GLN A 18 8.52 5.05 12.58
N ARG A 19 7.56 5.96 12.39
CA ARG A 19 7.79 7.40 12.42
C ARG A 19 6.79 8.07 13.37
N PRO A 20 7.20 9.16 14.06
CA PRO A 20 6.30 9.85 14.97
C PRO A 20 5.12 10.48 14.22
N THR A 21 3.97 10.49 14.88
CA THR A 21 2.76 11.17 14.42
C THR A 21 2.65 12.60 14.92
N HIS A 22 3.61 13.02 15.74
CA HIS A 22 3.71 14.40 16.30
C HIS A 22 4.84 15.18 15.63
N ARG A 23 4.82 16.50 15.80
CA ARG A 23 5.84 17.42 15.29
C ARG A 23 6.38 18.29 16.43
N ASN A 24 7.09 17.64 17.36
CA ASN A 24 7.59 18.29 18.57
C ASN A 24 8.97 18.95 18.38
N THR A 25 9.69 18.57 17.33
CA THR A 25 11.03 19.08 17.04
C THR A 25 11.11 19.65 15.62
N SER A 26 12.13 20.44 15.34
CA SER A 26 12.41 20.92 13.97
C SER A 26 12.70 19.75 13.00
N TRP A 27 13.23 18.66 13.49
CA TRP A 27 13.44 17.44 12.71
C TRP A 27 12.11 16.77 12.30
N ASP A 28 11.13 16.75 13.19
CA ASP A 28 9.79 16.22 12.87
C ASP A 28 9.09 17.11 11.83
N TRP A 29 9.24 18.42 11.97
CA TRP A 29 8.73 19.39 11.00
C TRP A 29 9.37 19.23 9.62
N ALA A 30 10.68 19.01 9.56
CA ALA A 30 11.40 18.80 8.31
C ALA A 30 10.98 17.51 7.58
N ARG A 31 10.43 16.55 8.32
CA ARG A 31 9.95 15.26 7.80
C ARG A 31 8.43 15.20 7.67
N PHE A 32 7.81 16.32 7.29
CA PHE A 32 6.35 16.41 7.19
C PHE A 32 5.75 15.45 6.14
N GLU A 33 6.51 15.10 5.11
CA GLU A 33 6.14 14.11 4.11
C GLU A 33 7.30 13.14 3.91
N THR A 34 7.00 11.87 4.03
CA THR A 34 8.00 10.80 3.99
C THR A 34 7.59 9.71 3.02
N CYS A 35 8.59 8.98 2.53
CA CYS A 35 8.34 7.88 1.62
C CYS A 35 7.79 6.67 2.37
N ALA A 36 6.73 6.08 1.81
CA ALA A 36 6.33 4.70 2.02
C ALA A 36 6.04 4.07 0.66
N HIS A 37 6.10 2.76 0.55
CA HIS A 37 5.82 2.10 -0.71
C HIS A 37 4.35 1.68 -0.81
N LYS A 38 4.05 0.43 -0.52
CA LYS A 38 2.71 -0.11 -0.76
C LYS A 38 1.70 0.23 0.32
N TRP A 39 2.17 0.52 1.55
CA TRP A 39 1.27 0.79 2.66
C TRP A 39 1.86 1.70 3.74
N VAL A 40 0.96 2.37 4.45
CA VAL A 40 1.21 3.05 5.72
C VAL A 40 0.11 2.63 6.68
N ASP A 41 0.48 2.31 7.91
CA ASP A 41 -0.44 1.89 8.96
C ASP A 41 -0.44 2.85 10.14
N LEU A 42 -1.62 3.11 10.65
CA LEU A 42 -1.86 3.82 11.90
C LEU A 42 -2.76 2.96 12.78
N SER A 43 -2.19 2.36 13.81
CA SER A 43 -2.88 1.44 14.69
C SER A 43 -2.56 1.67 16.15
N GLU A 44 -3.49 1.27 16.99
CA GLU A 44 -3.38 1.16 18.44
C GLU A 44 -3.79 -0.25 18.90
N GLY A 45 -3.78 -0.53 20.21
CA GLY A 45 -3.95 -1.89 20.71
C GLY A 45 -5.24 -2.62 20.31
N GLY A 46 -6.31 -1.92 19.97
CA GLY A 46 -7.62 -2.51 19.66
C GLY A 46 -8.09 -2.33 18.22
N TYR A 47 -7.49 -1.40 17.48
CA TYR A 47 -7.95 -1.01 16.14
C TYR A 47 -6.87 -0.31 15.34
N GLY A 48 -6.88 -0.51 14.04
CA GLY A 48 -5.98 0.18 13.12
C GLY A 48 -6.60 0.39 11.74
N VAL A 49 -5.96 1.24 10.97
CA VAL A 49 -6.27 1.47 9.56
C VAL A 49 -4.99 1.56 8.77
N SER A 50 -4.85 0.70 7.79
CA SER A 50 -3.79 0.80 6.80
C SER A 50 -4.28 1.50 5.54
N LEU A 51 -3.47 2.39 4.98
CA LEU A 51 -3.66 2.99 3.67
C LEU A 51 -2.75 2.28 2.68
N LEU A 52 -3.34 1.60 1.72
CA LEU A 52 -2.65 0.88 0.66
C LEU A 52 -2.65 1.71 -0.62
N ASN A 53 -1.62 1.60 -1.44
CA ASN A 53 -1.57 2.26 -2.75
C ASN A 53 -0.70 1.48 -3.75
N ASP A 54 -0.87 1.80 -5.04
CA ASP A 54 -0.16 1.14 -6.14
C ASP A 54 1.06 1.91 -6.68
N CYS A 55 1.09 3.25 -6.52
CA CYS A 55 2.12 4.05 -7.19
C CYS A 55 2.42 5.41 -6.54
N LYS A 56 1.86 5.72 -5.38
CA LYS A 56 2.04 7.02 -4.72
C LYS A 56 2.79 6.86 -3.41
N TYR A 57 3.99 7.43 -3.32
CA TYR A 57 4.93 7.14 -2.24
C TYR A 57 5.09 8.26 -1.21
N GLY A 58 4.48 9.43 -1.44
CA GLY A 58 4.50 10.53 -0.49
C GLY A 58 3.38 10.41 0.55
N HIS A 59 3.74 10.23 1.80
CA HIS A 59 2.78 10.09 2.89
C HIS A 59 3.10 11.03 4.05
N ASP A 60 2.05 11.52 4.69
CA ASP A 60 2.14 12.33 5.91
C ASP A 60 1.14 11.79 6.94
N VAL A 61 1.61 11.56 8.15
CA VAL A 61 0.76 11.22 9.28
C VAL A 61 0.98 12.23 10.39
N GLN A 62 -0.09 12.90 10.79
CA GLN A 62 -0.06 13.85 11.89
C GLN A 62 -1.24 13.62 12.83
N GLY A 63 -0.94 13.25 14.07
CA GLY A 63 -1.95 12.80 15.02
C GLY A 63 -2.73 11.61 14.47
N ASN A 64 -4.02 11.78 14.30
CA ASN A 64 -4.93 10.76 13.74
C ASN A 64 -5.29 11.00 12.25
N VAL A 65 -4.56 11.85 11.56
CA VAL A 65 -4.79 12.18 10.15
C VAL A 65 -3.68 11.56 9.30
N LEU A 66 -4.08 10.70 8.40
CA LEU A 66 -3.20 10.03 7.43
C LEU A 66 -3.48 10.62 6.05
N ARG A 67 -2.43 11.02 5.34
CA ARG A 67 -2.49 11.66 4.02
C ARG A 67 -1.59 10.94 3.03
N ILE A 68 -2.00 10.97 1.77
CA ILE A 68 -1.21 10.54 0.62
C ILE A 68 -1.16 11.66 -0.41
N SER A 69 0.02 11.94 -0.94
CA SER A 69 0.21 12.91 -2.02
C SER A 69 -0.03 12.24 -3.36
N LEU A 70 -1.08 12.66 -4.06
CA LEU A 70 -1.45 12.10 -5.36
C LEU A 70 -0.70 12.77 -6.51
N LEU A 71 -0.64 14.11 -6.52
CA LEU A 71 0.03 14.94 -7.52
C LEU A 71 0.66 16.15 -6.85
N ARG A 72 1.75 16.65 -7.41
CA ARG A 72 2.43 17.85 -6.91
C ARG A 72 2.37 19.05 -7.85
N SER A 73 2.20 18.82 -9.14
CA SER A 73 2.14 19.83 -10.20
C SER A 73 3.25 20.89 -10.08
N PRO A 74 4.52 20.50 -10.12
CA PRO A 74 5.63 21.44 -10.01
C PRO A 74 5.65 22.40 -11.20
N VAL A 75 5.98 23.68 -10.95
CA VAL A 75 6.15 24.68 -12.03
C VAL A 75 7.57 24.77 -12.54
N GLN A 76 8.52 24.15 -11.87
CA GLN A 76 9.93 24.11 -12.23
C GLN A 76 10.53 22.73 -11.90
N PRO A 77 11.41 22.18 -12.75
CA PRO A 77 11.96 22.75 -13.99
C PRO A 77 11.01 22.71 -15.18
N ASP A 78 9.96 21.88 -15.13
CA ASP A 78 8.94 21.76 -16.20
C ASP A 78 7.58 22.27 -15.69
N PRO A 79 7.07 23.38 -16.25
CA PRO A 79 5.78 23.94 -15.83
C PRO A 79 4.58 23.06 -16.19
N ARG A 80 4.78 21.99 -16.98
CA ARG A 80 3.74 21.02 -17.38
C ARG A 80 4.03 19.60 -16.91
N GLY A 81 4.89 19.46 -15.90
CA GLY A 81 5.40 18.17 -15.45
C GLY A 81 4.35 17.13 -15.04
N ASP A 82 3.19 17.57 -14.56
CA ASP A 82 2.08 16.69 -14.16
C ASP A 82 0.81 16.89 -15.01
N GLU A 83 0.94 17.52 -16.21
CA GLU A 83 -0.19 17.60 -17.14
C GLU A 83 -0.48 16.24 -17.77
N GLY A 84 -1.76 15.87 -17.83
CA GLY A 84 -2.22 14.64 -18.47
C GLY A 84 -3.19 13.84 -17.63
N GLU A 85 -3.50 12.64 -18.09
CA GLU A 85 -4.35 11.69 -17.41
C GLU A 85 -3.52 10.84 -16.45
N HIS A 86 -3.97 10.72 -15.20
CA HIS A 86 -3.30 9.98 -14.16
C HIS A 86 -4.20 8.86 -13.64
N HIS A 87 -3.65 7.65 -13.57
CA HIS A 87 -4.31 6.50 -12.99
C HIS A 87 -3.55 6.07 -11.72
N PHE A 88 -4.27 5.96 -10.63
CA PHE A 88 -3.73 5.46 -9.37
C PHE A 88 -4.85 4.82 -8.54
N THR A 89 -4.48 3.82 -7.75
CA THR A 89 -5.39 3.12 -6.86
C THR A 89 -4.90 3.25 -5.42
N TYR A 90 -5.81 3.55 -4.52
CA TYR A 90 -5.57 3.47 -3.08
C TYR A 90 -6.75 2.78 -2.39
N SER A 91 -6.48 2.13 -1.28
CA SER A 91 -7.47 1.40 -0.51
C SER A 91 -7.28 1.63 0.98
N LEU A 92 -8.39 1.68 1.71
CA LEU A 92 -8.38 1.70 3.17
C LEU A 92 -8.66 0.30 3.68
N LEU A 93 -7.81 -0.20 4.55
CA LEU A 93 -7.93 -1.49 5.20
C LEU A 93 -8.08 -1.29 6.71
N PRO A 94 -9.32 -1.19 7.24
CA PRO A 94 -9.54 -1.24 8.68
C PRO A 94 -9.25 -2.65 9.21
N HIS A 95 -8.64 -2.73 10.39
CA HIS A 95 -8.34 -4.01 11.02
C HIS A 95 -8.47 -3.94 12.55
N ALA A 96 -8.70 -5.08 13.17
CA ALA A 96 -8.72 -5.20 14.62
C ALA A 96 -7.28 -5.37 15.14
N GLY A 97 -6.98 -4.71 16.26
CA GLY A 97 -5.67 -4.81 16.89
C GLY A 97 -4.55 -4.04 16.18
N PRO A 98 -3.30 -4.34 16.53
CA PRO A 98 -2.13 -3.72 15.93
C PRO A 98 -1.91 -4.18 14.49
N LEU A 99 -0.97 -3.53 13.80
CA LEU A 99 -0.48 -3.96 12.48
C LEU A 99 -0.11 -5.45 12.49
N ASP A 100 -0.58 -6.18 11.48
CA ASP A 100 -0.28 -7.59 11.26
C ASP A 100 0.13 -7.86 9.78
N GLU A 101 0.41 -9.12 9.48
CA GLU A 101 0.83 -9.57 8.15
C GLU A 101 -0.25 -9.39 7.06
N ARG A 102 -1.51 -9.25 7.44
CA ARG A 102 -2.62 -9.04 6.52
C ARG A 102 -2.46 -7.75 5.74
N THR A 103 -1.99 -6.66 6.39
CA THR A 103 -1.71 -5.40 5.71
C THR A 103 -0.70 -5.58 4.57
N ALA A 104 0.40 -6.26 4.83
CA ALA A 104 1.40 -6.53 3.80
C ALA A 104 0.83 -7.41 2.68
N SER A 105 0.10 -8.47 3.03
CA SER A 105 -0.51 -9.39 2.06
C SER A 105 -1.51 -8.68 1.12
N GLU A 106 -2.41 -7.87 1.67
CA GLU A 106 -3.39 -7.10 0.88
C GLU A 106 -2.71 -6.02 0.03
N ALA A 107 -1.64 -5.39 0.54
CA ALA A 107 -0.87 -4.43 -0.22
C ALA A 107 -0.11 -5.06 -1.40
N TYR A 108 0.42 -6.27 -1.22
CA TYR A 108 0.98 -7.04 -2.33
C TYR A 108 -0.09 -7.46 -3.34
N ALA A 109 -1.26 -7.93 -2.89
CA ALA A 109 -2.35 -8.28 -3.79
C ALA A 109 -2.83 -7.09 -4.64
N LEU A 110 -2.80 -5.87 -4.09
CA LEU A 110 -3.10 -4.64 -4.82
C LEU A 110 -2.04 -4.31 -5.88
N ASN A 111 -0.76 -4.54 -5.58
CA ASN A 111 0.37 -4.15 -6.43
C ASN A 111 0.77 -5.23 -7.44
N ASP A 112 0.59 -6.50 -7.09
CA ASP A 112 0.95 -7.65 -7.90
C ASP A 112 -0.29 -8.52 -8.18
N PRO A 113 -1.25 -8.03 -8.98
CA PRO A 113 -2.46 -8.76 -9.27
C PRO A 113 -2.16 -10.07 -10.00
N ILE A 114 -2.91 -11.12 -9.69
CA ILE A 114 -2.78 -12.43 -10.35
C ILE A 114 -3.03 -12.27 -11.85
N ILE A 115 -2.03 -12.60 -12.64
CA ILE A 115 -2.14 -12.65 -14.12
C ILE A 115 -2.55 -14.07 -14.51
N ALA A 116 -3.81 -14.24 -14.93
CA ALA A 116 -4.28 -15.49 -15.48
C ALA A 116 -3.90 -15.61 -16.97
N TRP A 117 -3.09 -16.59 -17.31
CA TRP A 117 -2.72 -16.88 -18.69
C TRP A 117 -3.24 -18.25 -19.13
N ARG A 118 -3.97 -18.29 -20.26
CA ARG A 118 -4.45 -19.54 -20.85
C ARG A 118 -3.52 -19.98 -21.97
N ARG A 119 -2.80 -21.05 -21.80
CA ARG A 119 -1.98 -21.67 -22.87
C ARG A 119 -2.90 -22.30 -23.92
N GLY A 120 -2.88 -21.72 -25.10
CA GLY A 120 -3.43 -22.18 -26.36
C GLY A 120 -4.49 -23.27 -26.35
N GLY A 121 -5.74 -22.85 -26.48
CA GLY A 121 -6.82 -23.68 -26.99
C GLY A 121 -7.49 -22.90 -28.10
N ALA A 122 -7.89 -23.54 -29.18
CA ALA A 122 -8.53 -22.95 -30.33
C ALA A 122 -9.64 -21.96 -29.92
N VAL A 123 -9.72 -20.83 -30.62
CA VAL A 123 -10.78 -19.85 -30.51
C VAL A 123 -12.11 -20.56 -30.81
N GLY A 124 -12.92 -20.79 -29.78
CA GLY A 124 -14.26 -21.37 -29.96
C GLY A 124 -14.64 -22.33 -28.83
N GLY A 125 -14.97 -21.79 -27.65
CA GLY A 125 -15.54 -22.59 -26.57
C GLY A 125 -15.70 -21.78 -25.28
N ARG A 126 -16.93 -21.56 -24.90
CA ARG A 126 -17.33 -21.00 -23.61
C ARG A 126 -16.74 -21.87 -22.50
N ALA A 127 -15.87 -21.32 -21.67
CA ALA A 127 -15.28 -22.03 -20.55
C ALA A 127 -16.34 -22.33 -19.48
N THR A 128 -16.70 -23.61 -19.37
CA THR A 128 -17.44 -24.17 -18.24
C THR A 128 -16.44 -25.00 -17.44
N GLY A 129 -16.17 -24.62 -16.19
CA GLY A 129 -15.53 -25.48 -15.20
C GLY A 129 -14.00 -25.36 -15.13
N ALA A 130 -13.52 -25.19 -13.94
CA ALA A 130 -12.11 -25.28 -13.56
C ALA A 130 -11.65 -26.74 -13.47
N GLU A 131 -11.58 -27.44 -14.62
CA GLU A 131 -11.00 -28.79 -14.67
C GLU A 131 -9.69 -28.75 -15.45
N GLY A 132 -8.60 -29.08 -14.76
CA GLY A 132 -7.33 -29.43 -15.39
C GLY A 132 -6.23 -28.37 -15.45
N LEU A 133 -6.09 -27.48 -14.48
CA LEU A 133 -4.81 -26.82 -14.26
C LEU A 133 -3.89 -27.80 -13.53
N PRO A 134 -2.68 -28.13 -14.08
CA PRO A 134 -1.70 -28.85 -13.29
C PRO A 134 -1.37 -28.00 -12.07
N SER A 135 -1.51 -28.55 -10.88
CA SER A 135 -1.03 -27.90 -9.66
C SER A 135 0.46 -27.60 -9.86
N LEU A 136 0.82 -26.34 -9.87
CA LEU A 136 2.21 -25.95 -9.62
C LEU A 136 2.49 -26.48 -8.21
N GLY A 137 3.40 -27.46 -8.12
CA GLY A 137 3.67 -28.23 -6.93
C GLY A 137 3.73 -27.36 -5.69
N GLY A 138 3.04 -27.79 -4.64
CA GLY A 138 3.04 -27.11 -3.36
C GLY A 138 4.48 -26.98 -2.87
N VAL A 139 4.87 -25.77 -2.54
CA VAL A 139 6.09 -25.55 -1.77
C VAL A 139 5.73 -25.88 -0.32
N ASP A 140 6.09 -27.09 0.13
CA ASP A 140 6.05 -27.42 1.54
C ASP A 140 7.03 -26.52 2.27
N ALA A 141 6.51 -25.56 3.02
CA ALA A 141 7.34 -24.78 3.93
C ALA A 141 7.78 -25.72 5.06
N PRO A 142 9.07 -25.82 5.37
CA PRO A 142 9.51 -26.60 6.53
C PRO A 142 9.03 -25.93 7.82
N ASN A 143 8.55 -26.74 8.75
CA ASN A 143 8.16 -26.35 10.12
C ASN A 143 9.31 -25.73 10.88
#